data_cbfc17bfae22975ede49f4e67ee3327d
#
_entry.id   cbfc17bfae22975ede49f4e67ee3327d
#
_cell.length_a   1.000
_cell.length_b   1.000
_cell.length_c   1.000
_cell.angle_alpha   90.00
_cell.angle_beta   90.00
_cell.angle_gamma   90.00
#
_symmetry.space_group_name_H-M   'P 1'
#
loop_
_entity.id
_entity.type
_entity.pdbx_description
1 polymer ?
#
loop_
_entity_poly.entity_id
_entity_poly.type
_entity_poly.pdbx_seq_one_letter_code
_entity_poly.pdbx_strand_id
1 'polypeptide(L)'
;DGSTYSGGAPWGVTDLKAAVRYLRYNEALLPGNTDSIFTFGHSGGGAQSSLMGSTGDSSLYYEYLESIGAVMLDDNGNYISDAIAGAMCWCPITSLDVADEAYEWMMGQYSDSGTRADDTWTSALSDDMAAAFATYINELGLTDEDGNILTLDATDDGIYTSGTYYDYVLSVIEESLNNFLSDTEFPYTSGSTEMADGGFAGGGDMPSGDGMNSGSSSETYETAADYI
;
A
#
# COMPACT_ATOMS: atom_id res chain seq x y z
N ASP A 1 -24.45 -6.20 -18.31
CA ASP A 1 -24.83 -4.85 -18.64
C ASP A 1 -23.74 -4.11 -19.43
N GLY A 2 -22.62 -4.73 -19.71
CA GLY A 2 -21.50 -4.16 -20.44
C GLY A 2 -20.72 -3.10 -19.65
N SER A 3 -20.90 -3.01 -18.33
CA SER A 3 -20.16 -2.10 -17.51
C SER A 3 -18.67 -2.50 -17.49
N THR A 4 -17.81 -1.50 -17.51
CA THR A 4 -16.35 -1.69 -17.40
C THR A 4 -15.89 -1.64 -15.95
N TYR A 5 -16.80 -1.48 -14.99
CA TYR A 5 -16.48 -1.45 -13.57
C TYR A 5 -15.98 -2.82 -13.11
N SER A 6 -14.72 -2.88 -12.76
CA SER A 6 -14.03 -4.12 -12.37
C SER A 6 -13.69 -4.20 -10.89
N GLY A 7 -13.90 -3.13 -10.12
CA GLY A 7 -13.47 -3.03 -8.72
C GLY A 7 -11.98 -2.75 -8.53
N GLY A 8 -11.20 -2.71 -9.62
CA GLY A 8 -9.79 -2.33 -9.59
C GLY A 8 -9.58 -0.81 -9.49
N ALA A 9 -8.32 -0.38 -9.56
CA ALA A 9 -8.01 1.05 -9.61
C ALA A 9 -8.56 1.70 -10.89
N PRO A 10 -9.04 2.94 -10.86
CA PRO A 10 -9.09 3.86 -9.72
C PRO A 10 -10.42 3.86 -8.94
N TRP A 11 -11.25 2.82 -9.08
CA TRP A 11 -12.66 2.82 -8.68
C TRP A 11 -12.88 3.03 -7.18
N GLY A 12 -12.05 2.44 -6.31
CA GLY A 12 -12.20 2.61 -4.87
C GLY A 12 -12.11 4.08 -4.43
N VAL A 13 -11.15 4.83 -4.97
CA VAL A 13 -11.01 6.27 -4.69
C VAL A 13 -12.13 7.07 -5.36
N THR A 14 -12.55 6.67 -6.57
CA THR A 14 -13.69 7.29 -7.28
C THR A 14 -14.98 7.19 -6.46
N ASP A 15 -15.26 6.03 -5.89
CA ASP A 15 -16.44 5.82 -5.03
C ASP A 15 -16.38 6.70 -3.77
N LEU A 16 -15.22 6.82 -3.14
CA LEU A 16 -15.05 7.69 -1.98
C LEU A 16 -15.24 9.18 -2.34
N LYS A 17 -14.71 9.62 -3.48
CA LYS A 17 -14.95 10.98 -4.01
C LYS A 17 -16.43 11.23 -4.30
N ALA A 18 -17.10 10.26 -4.91
CA ALA A 18 -18.54 10.34 -5.16
C ALA A 18 -19.33 10.44 -3.85
N ALA A 19 -18.92 9.70 -2.81
CA ALA A 19 -19.54 9.78 -1.49
C ALA A 19 -19.37 11.17 -0.85
N VAL A 20 -18.19 11.76 -0.92
CA VAL A 20 -17.95 13.14 -0.42
C VAL A 20 -18.85 14.14 -1.14
N ARG A 21 -18.94 14.07 -2.49
CA ARG A 21 -19.81 14.92 -3.29
C ARG A 21 -21.28 14.74 -2.92
N TYR A 22 -21.73 13.51 -2.73
CA TYR A 22 -23.08 13.20 -2.30
C TYR A 22 -23.42 13.79 -0.92
N LEU A 23 -22.50 13.70 0.05
CA LEU A 23 -22.67 14.27 1.38
C LEU A 23 -22.80 15.80 1.28
N ARG A 24 -21.98 16.46 0.50
CA ARG A 24 -22.03 17.92 0.29
C ARG A 24 -23.29 18.37 -0.43
N TYR A 25 -23.71 17.65 -1.45
CA TYR A 25 -24.96 17.95 -2.14
C TYR A 25 -26.18 17.88 -1.21
N ASN A 26 -26.14 16.99 -0.25
CA ASN A 26 -27.23 16.76 0.71
C ASN A 26 -26.96 17.38 2.09
N GLU A 27 -26.04 18.32 2.21
CA GLU A 27 -25.63 18.89 3.52
C GLU A 27 -26.79 19.41 4.37
N ALA A 28 -27.80 19.99 3.75
CA ALA A 28 -29.00 20.48 4.44
C ALA A 28 -29.84 19.37 5.11
N LEU A 29 -29.67 18.12 4.68
CA LEU A 29 -30.42 16.95 5.18
C LEU A 29 -29.62 16.11 6.17
N LEU A 30 -28.31 16.34 6.29
CA LEU A 30 -27.40 15.52 7.07
C LEU A 30 -26.91 16.25 8.31
N PRO A 31 -26.75 15.56 9.45
CA PRO A 31 -26.10 16.15 10.62
C PRO A 31 -24.58 16.26 10.37
N GLY A 32 -23.99 17.35 10.81
CA GLY A 32 -22.54 17.56 10.76
C GLY A 32 -22.14 18.71 9.84
N ASN A 33 -20.82 18.85 9.67
CA ASN A 33 -20.21 19.87 8.81
C ASN A 33 -19.50 19.20 7.65
N THR A 34 -20.00 19.37 6.44
CA THR A 34 -19.44 18.76 5.24
C THR A 34 -18.12 19.40 4.78
N ASP A 35 -17.72 20.53 5.36
CA ASP A 35 -16.40 21.12 5.16
C ASP A 35 -15.31 20.42 6.01
N SER A 36 -15.74 19.66 7.02
CA SER A 36 -14.85 18.97 7.96
C SER A 36 -14.90 17.45 7.79
N ILE A 37 -14.84 16.97 6.56
CA ILE A 37 -14.77 15.55 6.24
C ILE A 37 -13.32 15.10 6.37
N PHE A 38 -13.12 14.01 7.13
CA PHE A 38 -11.84 13.34 7.28
C PHE A 38 -11.97 11.89 6.82
N THR A 39 -10.93 11.40 6.16
CA THR A 39 -10.81 9.97 5.86
C THR A 39 -9.77 9.35 6.78
N PHE A 40 -9.96 8.06 7.08
CA PHE A 40 -8.89 7.31 7.70
C PHE A 40 -8.91 5.88 7.18
N GLY A 41 -7.74 5.25 7.14
CA GLY A 41 -7.63 3.90 6.65
C GLY A 41 -6.30 3.25 7.02
N HIS A 42 -6.31 1.92 6.99
CA HIS A 42 -5.15 1.08 7.29
C HIS A 42 -4.78 0.27 6.03
N SER A 43 -3.48 0.10 5.78
CA SER A 43 -2.96 -0.68 4.64
C SER A 43 -3.50 -0.16 3.29
N GLY A 44 -4.21 -0.96 2.51
CA GLY A 44 -4.90 -0.51 1.29
C GLY A 44 -5.90 0.60 1.53
N GLY A 45 -6.61 0.59 2.66
CA GLY A 45 -7.47 1.72 3.10
C GLY A 45 -6.65 2.96 3.43
N GLY A 46 -5.43 2.80 3.97
CA GLY A 46 -4.47 3.87 4.18
C GLY A 46 -4.05 4.52 2.86
N ALA A 47 -3.78 3.72 1.81
CA ALA A 47 -3.50 4.21 0.47
C ALA A 47 -4.67 5.02 -0.11
N GLN A 48 -5.90 4.51 0.00
CA GLN A 48 -7.09 5.23 -0.46
C GLN A 48 -7.30 6.53 0.31
N SER A 49 -7.09 6.52 1.63
CA SER A 49 -7.17 7.73 2.46
C SER A 49 -6.12 8.76 2.04
N SER A 50 -4.89 8.34 1.76
CA SER A 50 -3.82 9.19 1.25
C SER A 50 -4.17 9.81 -0.10
N LEU A 51 -4.70 9.00 -1.02
CA LEU A 51 -5.16 9.49 -2.32
C LEU A 51 -6.31 10.48 -2.20
N MET A 52 -7.27 10.25 -1.29
CA MET A 52 -8.33 11.22 -1.02
C MET A 52 -7.78 12.57 -0.54
N GLY A 53 -6.76 12.54 0.34
CA GLY A 53 -6.12 13.76 0.85
C GLY A 53 -5.30 14.50 -0.19
N SER A 54 -4.65 13.81 -1.10
CA SER A 54 -3.70 14.38 -2.07
C SER A 54 -4.33 14.76 -3.42
N THR A 55 -5.50 14.19 -3.76
CA THR A 55 -6.11 14.35 -5.09
C THR A 55 -7.48 15.04 -5.08
N GLY A 56 -7.74 15.89 -4.08
CA GLY A 56 -8.98 16.67 -4.04
C GLY A 56 -9.18 17.48 -5.32
N ASP A 57 -10.37 17.39 -5.89
CA ASP A 57 -10.79 18.10 -7.11
C ASP A 57 -9.93 17.81 -8.35
N SER A 58 -9.19 16.69 -8.35
CA SER A 58 -8.39 16.30 -9.52
C SER A 58 -9.27 15.93 -10.71
N SER A 59 -9.05 16.62 -11.83
CA SER A 59 -9.77 16.37 -13.08
C SER A 59 -9.55 14.98 -13.66
N LEU A 60 -8.50 14.26 -13.23
CA LEU A 60 -8.23 12.89 -13.65
C LEU A 60 -9.33 11.90 -13.24
N TYR A 61 -10.14 12.25 -12.22
CA TYR A 61 -11.25 11.43 -11.76
C TYR A 61 -12.59 11.78 -12.42
N TYR A 62 -12.70 12.86 -13.18
CA TYR A 62 -14.01 13.38 -13.64
C TYR A 62 -14.73 12.40 -14.55
N GLU A 63 -14.06 11.80 -15.53
CA GLU A 63 -14.67 10.81 -16.41
C GLU A 63 -15.17 9.58 -15.65
N TYR A 64 -14.42 9.15 -14.63
CA TYR A 64 -14.83 8.03 -13.77
C TYR A 64 -16.04 8.39 -12.90
N LEU A 65 -16.04 9.57 -12.28
CA LEU A 65 -17.14 10.08 -11.47
C LEU A 65 -18.42 10.23 -12.29
N GLU A 66 -18.35 10.78 -13.50
CA GLU A 66 -19.48 10.91 -14.42
C GLU A 66 -19.99 9.52 -14.84
N SER A 67 -19.12 8.56 -15.11
CA SER A 67 -19.50 7.22 -15.54
C SER A 67 -20.30 6.43 -14.50
N ILE A 68 -20.07 6.69 -13.20
CA ILE A 68 -20.82 6.09 -12.10
C ILE A 68 -22.05 6.92 -11.68
N GLY A 69 -22.29 8.07 -12.33
CA GLY A 69 -23.40 8.95 -12.01
C GLY A 69 -23.20 9.77 -10.73
N ALA A 70 -21.97 10.06 -10.36
CA ALA A 70 -21.67 10.93 -9.20
C ALA A 70 -22.24 12.33 -9.41
N VAL A 71 -22.65 12.99 -8.31
CA VAL A 71 -23.14 14.36 -8.36
C VAL A 71 -21.95 15.30 -8.62
N MET A 72 -21.91 15.92 -9.79
CA MET A 72 -20.84 16.81 -10.19
C MET A 72 -21.14 18.28 -9.87
N LEU A 73 -22.40 18.68 -9.96
CA LEU A 73 -22.84 20.06 -9.81
C LEU A 73 -23.98 20.17 -8.80
N ASP A 74 -24.06 21.31 -8.12
CA ASP A 74 -25.20 21.67 -7.29
C ASP A 74 -26.41 22.15 -8.14
N ASP A 75 -27.53 22.45 -7.49
CA ASP A 75 -28.75 22.93 -8.16
C ASP A 75 -28.57 24.30 -8.86
N ASN A 76 -27.50 25.02 -8.54
CA ASN A 76 -27.15 26.32 -9.15
C ASN A 76 -26.13 26.16 -10.29
N GLY A 77 -25.65 24.94 -10.55
CA GLY A 77 -24.65 24.66 -11.57
C GLY A 77 -23.20 24.88 -11.12
N ASN A 78 -22.95 25.01 -9.82
CA ASN A 78 -21.59 25.09 -9.31
C ASN A 78 -21.01 23.71 -9.08
N TYR A 79 -19.70 23.58 -9.30
CA TYR A 79 -18.98 22.32 -9.01
C TYR A 79 -19.00 22.00 -7.52
N ILE A 80 -19.30 20.74 -7.21
CA ILE A 80 -19.21 20.20 -5.86
C ILE A 80 -17.81 19.61 -5.68
N SER A 81 -17.06 20.14 -4.73
CA SER A 81 -15.71 19.67 -4.41
C SER A 81 -15.72 18.29 -3.75
N ASP A 82 -14.72 17.47 -4.05
CA ASP A 82 -14.42 16.23 -3.31
C ASP A 82 -13.15 16.34 -2.44
N ALA A 83 -12.56 17.54 -2.35
CA ALA A 83 -11.45 17.78 -1.44
C ALA A 83 -11.89 17.60 0.02
N ILE A 84 -11.08 16.93 0.82
CA ILE A 84 -11.37 16.65 2.23
C ILE A 84 -10.52 17.51 3.17
N ALA A 85 -10.94 17.65 4.43
CA ALA A 85 -10.25 18.46 5.42
C ALA A 85 -8.97 17.77 5.96
N GLY A 86 -8.89 16.45 5.90
CA GLY A 86 -7.70 15.72 6.30
C GLY A 86 -7.81 14.23 6.06
N ALA A 87 -6.65 13.57 6.04
CA ALA A 87 -6.52 12.13 5.87
C ALA A 87 -5.61 11.56 6.97
N MET A 88 -6.05 10.48 7.60
CA MET A 88 -5.26 9.70 8.53
C MET A 88 -4.90 8.37 7.88
N CYS A 89 -3.61 8.18 7.62
CA CYS A 89 -3.10 7.07 6.84
C CYS A 89 -2.24 6.18 7.74
N TRP A 90 -2.72 4.97 8.00
CA TRP A 90 -2.03 3.99 8.83
C TRP A 90 -1.37 2.95 7.93
N CYS A 91 -0.03 2.83 8.02
CA CYS A 91 0.79 1.98 7.14
C CYS A 91 0.26 1.95 5.68
N PRO A 92 0.12 3.12 5.02
CA PRO A 92 -0.42 3.19 3.68
C PRO A 92 0.50 2.48 2.70
N ILE A 93 -0.07 1.80 1.73
CA ILE A 93 0.69 1.40 0.55
C ILE A 93 0.99 2.68 -0.23
N THR A 94 2.27 2.95 -0.46
CA THR A 94 2.77 4.12 -1.19
C THR A 94 3.39 3.69 -2.52
N SER A 95 3.75 4.66 -3.36
CA SER A 95 4.41 4.39 -4.65
C SER A 95 3.67 3.36 -5.50
N LEU A 96 2.35 3.56 -5.62
CA LEU A 96 1.44 2.60 -6.28
C LEU A 96 1.77 2.36 -7.76
N ASP A 97 2.54 3.22 -8.36
CA ASP A 97 3.06 3.12 -9.73
C ASP A 97 4.17 2.07 -9.88
N VAL A 98 4.87 1.74 -8.80
CA VAL A 98 6.00 0.78 -8.80
C VAL A 98 5.92 -0.25 -7.67
N ALA A 99 4.84 -0.28 -6.91
CA ALA A 99 4.72 -1.13 -5.73
C ALA A 99 4.77 -2.63 -6.07
N ASP A 100 4.13 -3.03 -7.17
CA ASP A 100 4.12 -4.42 -7.60
C ASP A 100 5.51 -4.85 -8.09
N GLU A 101 6.23 -3.98 -8.80
CA GLU A 101 7.61 -4.20 -9.23
C GLU A 101 8.56 -4.35 -8.04
N ALA A 102 8.40 -3.47 -7.03
CA ALA A 102 9.16 -3.54 -5.78
C ALA A 102 8.89 -4.85 -5.02
N TYR A 103 7.64 -5.31 -5.01
CA TYR A 103 7.27 -6.58 -4.38
C TYR A 103 7.91 -7.76 -5.10
N GLU A 104 7.88 -7.79 -6.43
CA GLU A 104 8.48 -8.88 -7.21
C GLU A 104 10.01 -8.88 -7.06
N TRP A 105 10.65 -7.70 -6.99
CA TRP A 105 12.06 -7.60 -6.64
C TRP A 105 12.36 -8.14 -5.25
N MET A 106 11.57 -7.76 -4.23
CA MET A 106 11.86 -8.11 -2.84
C MET A 106 11.50 -9.55 -2.49
N MET A 107 10.46 -10.12 -3.12
CA MET A 107 9.90 -11.42 -2.75
C MET A 107 9.77 -12.37 -3.95
N GLY A 108 9.34 -11.88 -5.10
CA GLY A 108 8.98 -12.70 -6.26
C GLY A 108 10.17 -13.43 -6.86
N GLN A 109 11.29 -12.74 -7.02
CA GLN A 109 12.52 -13.29 -7.64
C GLN A 109 13.15 -14.49 -6.88
N TYR A 110 12.68 -14.76 -5.65
CA TYR A 110 13.13 -15.90 -4.84
C TYR A 110 12.12 -17.05 -4.84
N SER A 111 10.99 -16.91 -5.53
CA SER A 111 9.92 -17.90 -5.51
C SER A 111 9.93 -18.73 -6.78
N ASP A 112 9.96 -20.04 -6.62
CA ASP A 112 9.97 -21.07 -7.66
C ASP A 112 8.71 -21.96 -7.66
N SER A 113 7.68 -21.54 -6.92
CA SER A 113 6.50 -22.37 -6.68
C SER A 113 5.18 -21.59 -6.85
N GLY A 114 4.08 -22.32 -6.93
CA GLY A 114 2.75 -21.73 -7.09
C GLY A 114 2.62 -20.94 -8.39
N THR A 115 2.24 -19.70 -8.29
CA THR A 115 2.10 -18.79 -9.45
C THR A 115 3.43 -18.38 -10.07
N ARG A 116 4.54 -18.61 -9.38
CA ARG A 116 5.91 -18.33 -9.84
C ARG A 116 6.71 -19.59 -10.11
N ALA A 117 6.03 -20.74 -10.28
CA ALA A 117 6.68 -21.97 -10.68
C ALA A 117 7.35 -21.80 -12.06
N ASP A 118 8.47 -22.49 -12.23
CA ASP A 118 9.23 -22.49 -13.47
C ASP A 118 8.35 -22.73 -14.70
N ASP A 119 8.72 -22.13 -15.82
CA ASP A 119 8.01 -22.23 -17.10
C ASP A 119 6.57 -21.65 -17.11
N THR A 120 6.15 -20.94 -16.08
CA THR A 120 4.87 -20.20 -16.10
C THR A 120 5.06 -18.78 -16.67
N TRP A 121 3.99 -18.25 -17.30
CA TRP A 121 4.03 -16.86 -17.77
C TRP A 121 4.08 -15.85 -16.58
N THR A 122 3.58 -16.24 -15.43
CA THR A 122 3.60 -15.43 -14.21
C THR A 122 4.99 -15.40 -13.57
N SER A 123 5.80 -16.46 -13.70
CA SER A 123 7.22 -16.43 -13.34
C SER A 123 7.98 -15.43 -14.22
N ALA A 124 7.82 -15.55 -15.55
CA ALA A 124 8.46 -14.60 -16.46
C ALA A 124 8.03 -13.14 -16.22
N LEU A 125 6.75 -12.91 -15.90
CA LEU A 125 6.28 -11.56 -15.53
C LEU A 125 6.92 -11.06 -14.24
N SER A 126 7.06 -11.93 -13.23
CA SER A 126 7.73 -11.60 -11.96
C SER A 126 9.18 -11.15 -12.20
N ASP A 127 9.92 -11.90 -13.06
CA ASP A 127 11.29 -11.56 -13.42
C ASP A 127 11.37 -10.21 -14.17
N ASP A 128 10.46 -9.98 -15.11
CA ASP A 128 10.37 -8.70 -15.84
C ASP A 128 10.08 -7.54 -14.88
N MET A 129 9.21 -7.73 -13.90
CA MET A 129 8.87 -6.70 -12.90
C MET A 129 10.04 -6.43 -11.96
N ALA A 130 10.75 -7.43 -11.49
CA ALA A 130 11.97 -7.26 -10.70
C ALA A 130 13.06 -6.47 -11.47
N ALA A 131 13.21 -6.76 -12.76
CA ALA A 131 14.11 -6.03 -13.65
C ALA A 131 13.67 -4.57 -13.86
N ALA A 132 12.37 -4.34 -14.01
CA ALA A 132 11.80 -2.99 -14.11
C ALA A 132 12.04 -2.18 -12.84
N PHE A 133 11.89 -2.78 -11.66
CA PHE A 133 12.21 -2.11 -10.41
C PHE A 133 13.69 -1.71 -10.32
N ALA A 134 14.62 -2.58 -10.71
CA ALA A 134 16.04 -2.24 -10.73
C ALA A 134 16.32 -1.07 -11.68
N THR A 135 15.70 -1.05 -12.85
CA THR A 135 15.78 0.06 -13.79
C THR A 135 15.27 1.35 -13.17
N TYR A 136 14.10 1.32 -12.52
CA TYR A 136 13.50 2.45 -11.85
C TYR A 136 14.43 3.01 -10.75
N ILE A 137 14.99 2.16 -9.89
CA ILE A 137 15.93 2.59 -8.82
C ILE A 137 17.15 3.29 -9.44
N ASN A 138 17.73 2.71 -10.49
CA ASN A 138 18.90 3.28 -11.13
C ASN A 138 18.62 4.63 -11.82
N GLU A 139 17.41 4.81 -12.37
CA GLU A 139 16.99 6.07 -13.00
C GLU A 139 16.66 7.17 -11.99
N LEU A 140 16.27 6.83 -10.75
CA LEU A 140 16.03 7.80 -9.67
C LEU A 140 17.30 8.56 -9.26
N GLY A 141 18.48 7.98 -9.45
CA GLY A 141 19.74 8.59 -9.06
C GLY A 141 19.85 8.82 -7.55
N LEU A 142 19.35 7.87 -6.75
CA LEU A 142 19.43 7.93 -5.30
C LEU A 142 20.89 7.98 -4.83
N THR A 143 21.15 8.64 -3.72
CA THR A 143 22.49 8.73 -3.13
C THR A 143 22.47 8.34 -1.68
N ASP A 144 23.61 7.82 -1.19
CA ASP A 144 23.88 7.68 0.22
C ASP A 144 24.14 9.04 0.90
N GLU A 145 24.46 9.03 2.19
CA GLU A 145 24.75 10.24 2.99
C GLU A 145 26.01 10.98 2.51
N ASP A 146 26.93 10.27 1.87
CA ASP A 146 28.20 10.81 1.35
C ASP A 146 28.02 11.33 -0.11
N GLY A 147 26.85 11.17 -0.69
CA GLY A 147 26.53 11.61 -2.05
C GLY A 147 26.94 10.62 -3.16
N ASN A 148 27.28 9.37 -2.81
CA ASN A 148 27.57 8.33 -3.80
C ASN A 148 26.26 7.78 -4.38
N ILE A 149 26.21 7.57 -5.69
CA ILE A 149 25.03 7.03 -6.36
C ILE A 149 24.84 5.57 -5.95
N LEU A 150 23.58 5.25 -5.60
CA LEU A 150 23.15 3.90 -5.31
C LEU A 150 22.65 3.21 -6.58
N THR A 151 23.14 1.98 -6.83
CA THR A 151 22.76 1.16 -7.98
C THR A 151 22.25 -0.21 -7.55
N LEU A 152 21.29 -0.74 -8.28
CA LEU A 152 20.76 -2.08 -8.13
C LEU A 152 21.06 -2.90 -9.37
N ASP A 153 21.87 -3.94 -9.21
CA ASP A 153 22.44 -4.72 -10.32
C ASP A 153 22.04 -6.20 -10.19
N ALA A 154 21.94 -6.86 -11.34
CA ALA A 154 21.73 -8.30 -11.38
C ALA A 154 23.02 -9.05 -11.08
N THR A 155 22.90 -10.20 -10.43
CA THR A 155 23.96 -11.20 -10.32
C THR A 155 24.06 -12.06 -11.59
N ASP A 156 25.06 -12.94 -11.64
CA ASP A 156 25.23 -13.89 -12.75
C ASP A 156 24.03 -14.84 -12.92
N ASP A 157 23.28 -15.08 -11.84
CA ASP A 157 22.06 -15.90 -11.83
C ASP A 157 20.79 -15.12 -12.26
N GLY A 158 20.93 -13.82 -12.55
CA GLY A 158 19.86 -12.97 -13.05
C GLY A 158 18.97 -12.37 -11.96
N ILE A 159 19.25 -12.61 -10.68
CA ILE A 159 18.54 -11.98 -9.56
C ILE A 159 19.20 -10.66 -9.13
N TYR A 160 18.39 -9.70 -8.72
CA TYR A 160 18.84 -8.33 -8.40
C TYR A 160 19.20 -8.22 -6.91
N THR A 161 20.36 -8.78 -6.56
CA THR A 161 20.93 -8.81 -5.19
C THR A 161 22.35 -8.30 -5.13
N SER A 162 22.70 -7.39 -6.02
CA SER A 162 24.01 -6.77 -6.11
C SER A 162 23.89 -5.26 -6.28
N GLY A 163 24.98 -4.56 -6.07
CA GLY A 163 25.03 -3.10 -6.19
C GLY A 163 24.85 -2.38 -4.85
N THR A 164 25.22 -1.09 -4.88
CA THR A 164 25.27 -0.26 -3.67
C THR A 164 23.90 0.01 -3.05
N TYR A 165 22.81 -0.03 -3.83
CA TYR A 165 21.46 0.07 -3.29
C TYR A 165 21.09 -1.16 -2.46
N TYR A 166 21.41 -2.36 -2.95
CA TYR A 166 21.18 -3.59 -2.20
C TYR A 166 21.95 -3.61 -0.89
N ASP A 167 23.26 -3.28 -0.94
CA ASP A 167 24.10 -3.21 0.25
C ASP A 167 23.58 -2.16 1.25
N TYR A 168 23.09 -1.02 0.76
CA TYR A 168 22.49 0.02 1.60
C TYR A 168 21.22 -0.48 2.30
N VAL A 169 20.32 -1.14 1.58
CA VAL A 169 19.09 -1.72 2.17
C VAL A 169 19.45 -2.75 3.24
N LEU A 170 20.44 -3.62 2.99
CA LEU A 170 20.89 -4.60 3.98
C LEU A 170 21.46 -3.91 5.23
N SER A 171 22.23 -2.83 5.06
CA SER A 171 22.79 -2.09 6.21
C SER A 171 21.72 -1.46 7.08
N VAL A 172 20.63 -0.95 6.48
CA VAL A 172 19.48 -0.39 7.21
C VAL A 172 18.72 -1.49 7.96
N ILE A 173 18.55 -2.67 7.36
CA ILE A 173 17.93 -3.82 8.02
C ILE A 173 18.80 -4.29 9.20
N GLU A 174 20.12 -4.38 9.02
CA GLU A 174 21.05 -4.75 10.07
C GLU A 174 21.02 -3.74 11.24
N GLU A 175 21.03 -2.44 10.95
CA GLU A 175 20.91 -1.40 11.98
C GLU A 175 19.58 -1.53 12.74
N SER A 176 18.47 -1.73 12.04
CA SER A 176 17.15 -1.94 12.65
C SER A 176 17.13 -3.16 13.56
N LEU A 177 17.73 -4.28 13.13
CA LEU A 177 17.87 -5.49 13.96
C LEU A 177 18.71 -5.22 15.20
N ASN A 178 19.85 -4.56 15.06
CA ASN A 178 20.72 -4.24 16.18
C ASN A 178 20.02 -3.32 17.20
N ASN A 179 19.25 -2.35 16.73
CA ASN A 179 18.45 -1.48 17.59
C ASN A 179 17.39 -2.29 18.35
N PHE A 180 16.65 -3.16 17.65
CA PHE A 180 15.69 -4.05 18.29
C PHE A 180 16.33 -4.94 19.36
N LEU A 181 17.46 -5.57 19.07
CA LEU A 181 18.17 -6.44 20.02
C LEU A 181 18.70 -5.68 21.24
N SER A 182 19.10 -4.41 21.06
CA SER A 182 19.58 -3.58 22.17
C SER A 182 18.45 -3.12 23.10
N ASP A 183 17.25 -2.94 22.56
CA ASP A 183 16.09 -2.43 23.27
C ASP A 183 15.18 -3.54 23.85
N THR A 184 15.49 -4.80 23.51
CA THR A 184 14.66 -5.97 23.87
C THR A 184 15.29 -6.77 25.00
N GLU A 185 14.53 -7.01 26.07
CA GLU A 185 14.91 -7.95 27.14
C GLU A 185 14.50 -9.37 26.75
N PHE A 186 15.40 -10.32 26.92
CA PHE A 186 15.15 -11.75 26.70
C PHE A 186 14.92 -12.48 28.03
N PRO A 187 14.02 -13.50 28.11
CA PRO A 187 13.28 -14.09 26.99
C PRO A 187 12.25 -13.13 26.38
N TYR A 188 12.21 -13.08 25.07
CA TYR A 188 11.25 -12.28 24.30
C TYR A 188 10.18 -13.18 23.67
N THR A 189 8.93 -12.84 23.90
CA THR A 189 7.82 -13.49 23.20
C THR A 189 7.33 -12.58 22.09
N SER A 190 7.44 -13.03 20.84
CA SER A 190 6.87 -12.29 19.72
C SER A 190 5.38 -12.11 20.02
N GLY A 191 4.97 -10.87 20.23
CA GLY A 191 3.56 -10.58 20.39
C GLY A 191 2.87 -11.07 19.12
N SER A 192 1.75 -11.83 19.28
CA SER A 192 0.70 -11.64 18.33
C SER A 192 0.58 -10.13 18.23
N THR A 193 0.73 -9.54 17.06
CA THR A 193 0.13 -8.25 16.79
C THR A 193 -1.35 -8.46 17.04
N GLU A 194 -1.76 -8.42 18.30
CA GLU A 194 -3.08 -8.00 18.61
C GLU A 194 -3.15 -6.63 17.95
N MET A 195 -3.64 -6.61 16.74
CA MET A 195 -4.23 -5.40 16.21
C MET A 195 -5.13 -4.99 17.33
N ALA A 196 -4.70 -3.96 18.05
CA ALA A 196 -5.32 -3.53 19.28
C ALA A 196 -6.81 -3.69 19.08
N ASP A 197 -7.46 -4.45 19.95
CA ASP A 197 -8.90 -4.73 19.96
C ASP A 197 -9.71 -3.43 20.15
N GLY A 198 -9.29 -2.41 19.46
CA GLY A 198 -9.96 -1.18 19.07
C GLY A 198 -10.79 -1.49 17.84
N GLY A 199 -11.64 -2.51 17.99
CA GLY A 199 -12.48 -2.99 16.92
C GLY A 199 -13.19 -1.85 16.22
N PHE A 200 -12.90 -1.69 14.96
CA PHE A 200 -13.89 -1.20 14.03
C PHE A 200 -15.02 -2.23 13.97
N ALA A 201 -15.88 -2.20 14.99
CA ALA A 201 -17.18 -2.86 14.97
C ALA A 201 -18.05 -2.13 13.92
N GLY A 202 -17.83 -2.44 12.65
CA GLY A 202 -18.55 -1.82 11.53
C GLY A 202 -18.37 -2.62 10.25
N GLY A 203 -18.07 -3.90 10.33
CA GLY A 203 -18.06 -4.80 9.20
C GLY A 203 -19.14 -5.86 9.39
N GLY A 204 -20.19 -5.82 8.57
CA GLY A 204 -21.05 -6.97 8.41
C GLY A 204 -20.22 -8.19 7.99
N ASP A 205 -20.72 -9.40 8.32
CA ASP A 205 -20.16 -10.70 7.96
C ASP A 205 -19.56 -10.69 6.54
N MET A 206 -18.24 -10.53 6.45
CA MET A 206 -17.52 -10.91 5.24
C MET A 206 -17.52 -12.45 5.19
N PRO A 207 -17.94 -13.07 4.10
CA PRO A 207 -17.79 -14.50 3.96
C PRO A 207 -16.30 -14.82 4.09
N SER A 208 -15.97 -15.67 5.05
CA SER A 208 -14.63 -16.23 5.23
C SER A 208 -14.19 -16.95 3.95
N GLY A 209 -13.40 -16.25 3.11
CA GLY A 209 -12.65 -16.91 2.05
C GLY A 209 -11.60 -17.80 2.72
N ASP A 210 -11.66 -19.09 2.47
CA ASP A 210 -10.63 -20.05 2.84
C ASP A 210 -9.27 -19.56 2.29
N GLY A 211 -8.37 -19.08 3.16
CA GLY A 211 -7.02 -18.80 2.70
C GLY A 211 -6.14 -17.88 3.52
N MET A 212 -6.64 -17.20 4.55
CA MET A 212 -5.75 -16.44 5.45
C MET A 212 -5.99 -16.83 6.90
N ASN A 213 -5.58 -18.05 7.25
CA ASN A 213 -5.37 -18.39 8.64
C ASN A 213 -3.97 -17.90 9.03
N SER A 214 -3.83 -16.60 9.29
CA SER A 214 -2.70 -16.09 10.06
C SER A 214 -2.92 -16.47 11.53
N GLY A 215 -2.75 -17.74 11.82
CA GLY A 215 -2.51 -18.17 13.18
C GLY A 215 -1.22 -17.53 13.64
N SER A 216 -1.29 -16.39 14.32
CA SER A 216 -0.14 -15.82 15.01
C SER A 216 0.18 -16.76 16.18
N SER A 217 1.05 -17.76 15.92
CA SER A 217 1.72 -18.46 17.00
C SER A 217 2.69 -17.45 17.63
N SER A 218 2.47 -17.07 18.88
CA SER A 218 3.48 -16.36 19.64
C SER A 218 4.65 -17.31 19.86
N GLU A 219 5.82 -16.99 19.33
CA GLU A 219 7.04 -17.72 19.59
C GLU A 219 7.82 -17.02 20.70
N THR A 220 8.38 -17.82 21.61
CA THR A 220 9.25 -17.29 22.68
C THR A 220 10.69 -17.63 22.35
N TYR A 221 11.51 -16.60 22.30
CA TYR A 221 12.95 -16.67 22.08
C TYR A 221 13.66 -16.45 23.41
N GLU A 222 14.40 -17.45 23.87
CA GLU A 222 15.09 -17.40 25.16
C GLU A 222 16.29 -16.45 25.14
N THR A 223 16.93 -16.32 23.99
CA THR A 223 18.10 -15.48 23.79
C THR A 223 18.02 -14.70 22.46
N ALA A 224 18.84 -13.67 22.33
CA ALA A 224 19.00 -12.93 21.07
C ALA A 224 19.47 -13.85 19.92
N ALA A 225 20.27 -14.88 20.22
CA ALA A 225 20.73 -15.83 19.21
C ALA A 225 19.63 -16.79 18.70
N ASP A 226 18.59 -16.98 19.48
CA ASP A 226 17.44 -17.80 19.07
C ASP A 226 16.47 -16.98 18.19
N TYR A 227 16.57 -15.65 18.26
CA TYR A 227 15.75 -14.72 17.49
C TYR A 227 16.30 -14.48 16.07
N ILE A 228 17.62 -14.53 15.89
CA ILE A 228 18.33 -14.29 14.62
C ILE A 228 18.36 -15.61 13.80
#